data_2523895bdb868e1d3800114f9d385484
#
_entry.id   2523895bdb868e1d3800114f9d385484
#
_cell.length_a   1.000
_cell.length_b   1.000
_cell.length_c   1.000
_cell.angle_alpha   90.00
_cell.angle_beta   90.00
_cell.angle_gamma   90.00
#
_symmetry.space_group_name_H-M   'P 1'
#
loop_
_entity.id
_entity.type
_entity.pdbx_description
1 polymer ?
#
loop_
_entity_poly.entity_id
_entity_poly.type
_entity_poly.pdbx_seq_one_letter_code
_entity_poly.pdbx_strand_id
1 'polypeptide(L)'
;ALQRGCLCYVSEKHYELSEGASWIQVRDIRKVMPVLAAVFYETEQQPVHLTGITGTKGKTTTAYYIKAILDVWERKQQKEETGILSSVDIYDGKEQEPAKMTTPEAIEIHRHIRNAADAGIRYLTMEVSSQALKYKRVRGLKFDVGVFLNISEDHISPCEHENFEDYFTSKLSLFKQTRVACVNLDSAEKERILSASRIAERVVTFGTTGAPDIWGHDIEM
;
A
#
# COMPACT_ATOMS: atom_id res chain seq x y z
N ALA A 1 2.90 -22.75 -16.00
CA ALA A 1 1.53 -22.29 -16.27
C ALA A 1 0.89 -23.16 -17.35
N LEU A 2 1.46 -23.28 -18.56
CA LEU A 2 0.91 -24.06 -19.68
C LEU A 2 0.75 -25.55 -19.34
N GLN A 3 1.75 -26.18 -18.70
CA GLN A 3 1.66 -27.57 -18.20
C GLN A 3 0.54 -27.78 -17.16
N ARG A 4 0.00 -26.71 -16.58
CA ARG A 4 -1.13 -26.70 -15.65
C ARG A 4 -2.46 -26.30 -16.31
N GLY A 5 -2.55 -26.33 -17.66
CA GLY A 5 -3.76 -26.04 -18.40
C GLY A 5 -4.02 -24.53 -18.64
N CYS A 6 -3.02 -23.68 -18.51
CA CYS A 6 -3.16 -22.26 -18.84
C CYS A 6 -3.33 -22.09 -20.36
N LEU A 7 -4.46 -21.52 -20.79
CA LEU A 7 -4.78 -21.29 -22.18
C LEU A 7 -4.46 -19.87 -22.67
N CYS A 8 -4.08 -18.97 -21.77
CA CYS A 8 -3.71 -17.60 -22.10
C CYS A 8 -2.61 -17.09 -21.19
N TYR A 9 -1.73 -16.26 -21.73
CA TYR A 9 -0.73 -15.54 -20.92
C TYR A 9 -0.63 -14.08 -21.38
N VAL A 10 -0.19 -13.23 -20.46
CA VAL A 10 0.04 -11.82 -20.70
C VAL A 10 1.52 -11.53 -20.46
N SER A 11 2.21 -10.94 -21.43
CA SER A 11 3.62 -10.61 -21.30
C SER A 11 4.08 -9.51 -22.26
N GLU A 12 5.26 -8.97 -22.00
CA GLU A 12 5.91 -7.98 -22.86
C GLU A 12 6.55 -8.64 -24.09
N LYS A 13 7.01 -9.88 -23.94
CA LYS A 13 7.71 -10.63 -24.98
C LYS A 13 6.92 -11.88 -25.35
N HIS A 14 6.96 -12.23 -26.63
CA HIS A 14 6.43 -13.50 -27.10
C HIS A 14 7.32 -14.66 -26.63
N TYR A 15 6.69 -15.72 -26.18
CA TYR A 15 7.32 -16.99 -25.88
C TYR A 15 6.72 -18.06 -26.78
N GLU A 16 7.55 -18.99 -27.28
CA GLU A 16 7.05 -20.15 -28.02
C GLU A 16 6.17 -21.01 -27.10
N LEU A 17 4.97 -21.30 -27.57
CA LEU A 17 3.95 -22.01 -26.82
C LEU A 17 3.55 -23.29 -27.51
N SER A 18 2.98 -24.22 -26.72
CA SER A 18 2.22 -25.34 -27.25
C SER A 18 0.99 -24.85 -28.02
N GLU A 19 0.60 -25.63 -29.04
CA GLU A 19 -0.59 -25.35 -29.84
C GLU A 19 -1.83 -25.04 -28.95
N GLY A 20 -2.58 -24.00 -29.32
CA GLY A 20 -3.85 -23.61 -28.69
C GLY A 20 -3.74 -22.58 -27.56
N ALA A 21 -2.55 -22.13 -27.18
CA ALA A 21 -2.42 -21.06 -26.19
C ALA A 21 -2.50 -19.66 -26.82
N SER A 22 -3.26 -18.77 -26.22
CA SER A 22 -3.40 -17.37 -26.63
C SER A 22 -2.38 -16.49 -25.91
N TRP A 23 -1.95 -15.41 -26.57
CA TRP A 23 -1.03 -14.43 -26.02
C TRP A 23 -1.58 -13.02 -26.16
N ILE A 24 -1.50 -12.28 -25.04
CA ILE A 24 -1.83 -10.86 -25.00
C ILE A 24 -0.54 -10.09 -24.77
N GLN A 25 -0.10 -9.36 -25.79
CA GLN A 25 1.07 -8.50 -25.68
C GLN A 25 0.74 -7.19 -24.94
N VAL A 26 1.58 -6.83 -23.97
CA VAL A 26 1.51 -5.57 -23.25
C VAL A 26 2.87 -4.86 -23.30
N ARG A 27 2.85 -3.52 -23.16
CA ARG A 27 4.11 -2.73 -23.19
C ARG A 27 4.84 -2.73 -21.83
N ASP A 28 4.11 -2.90 -20.73
CA ASP A 28 4.63 -2.83 -19.36
C ASP A 28 3.72 -3.69 -18.47
N ILE A 29 4.19 -4.89 -18.16
CA ILE A 29 3.42 -5.87 -17.37
C ILE A 29 3.15 -5.35 -15.95
N ARG A 30 4.06 -4.55 -15.37
CA ARG A 30 3.90 -3.97 -14.05
C ARG A 30 2.77 -2.94 -13.99
N LYS A 31 2.44 -2.29 -15.12
CA LYS A 31 1.28 -1.39 -15.21
C LYS A 31 -0.03 -2.13 -15.39
N VAL A 32 0.01 -3.28 -16.04
CA VAL A 32 -1.18 -4.05 -16.42
C VAL A 32 -1.61 -5.01 -15.32
N MET A 33 -0.64 -5.64 -14.64
CA MET A 33 -0.91 -6.62 -13.59
C MET A 33 -1.87 -6.13 -12.50
N PRO A 34 -1.72 -4.91 -11.92
CA PRO A 34 -2.66 -4.41 -10.92
C PRO A 34 -4.08 -4.23 -11.48
N VAL A 35 -4.19 -3.81 -12.74
CA VAL A 35 -5.50 -3.64 -13.39
C VAL A 35 -6.18 -5.00 -13.60
N LEU A 36 -5.44 -5.99 -14.10
CA LEU A 36 -5.96 -7.35 -14.25
C LEU A 36 -6.37 -7.96 -12.90
N ALA A 37 -5.55 -7.73 -11.87
CA ALA A 37 -5.87 -8.20 -10.52
C ALA A 37 -7.14 -7.52 -9.97
N ALA A 38 -7.29 -6.20 -10.16
CA ALA A 38 -8.47 -5.45 -9.73
C ALA A 38 -9.75 -5.99 -10.38
N VAL A 39 -9.70 -6.25 -11.68
CA VAL A 39 -10.84 -6.81 -12.42
C VAL A 39 -11.12 -8.24 -11.98
N PHE A 40 -10.09 -9.09 -11.86
CA PHE A 40 -10.25 -10.50 -11.50
C PHE A 40 -10.83 -10.69 -10.10
N TYR A 41 -10.38 -9.89 -9.13
CA TYR A 41 -10.86 -9.93 -7.75
C TYR A 41 -12.02 -8.97 -7.46
N GLU A 42 -12.48 -8.22 -8.48
CA GLU A 42 -13.59 -7.26 -8.37
C GLU A 42 -13.40 -6.23 -7.25
N THR A 43 -12.16 -5.73 -7.09
CA THR A 43 -11.79 -4.87 -5.96
C THR A 43 -11.99 -3.38 -6.19
N GLU A 44 -12.42 -2.95 -7.37
CA GLU A 44 -12.62 -1.52 -7.67
C GLU A 44 -13.76 -0.87 -6.86
N GLN A 45 -14.75 -1.66 -6.45
CA GLN A 45 -15.96 -1.20 -5.74
C GLN A 45 -16.13 -1.85 -4.37
N GLN A 46 -15.06 -2.42 -3.80
CA GLN A 46 -15.16 -3.08 -2.50
C GLN A 46 -15.34 -2.07 -1.35
N PRO A 47 -16.17 -2.39 -0.35
CA PRO A 47 -16.46 -1.50 0.77
C PRO A 47 -15.36 -1.46 1.85
N VAL A 48 -14.14 -1.85 1.51
CA VAL A 48 -13.00 -1.88 2.43
C VAL A 48 -12.27 -0.55 2.39
N HIS A 49 -12.18 0.13 3.51
CA HIS A 49 -11.39 1.35 3.66
C HIS A 49 -9.90 1.03 3.78
N LEU A 50 -9.10 1.56 2.85
CA LEU A 50 -7.67 1.30 2.79
C LEU A 50 -6.86 2.41 3.45
N THR A 51 -5.98 2.05 4.38
CA THR A 51 -4.94 2.93 4.93
C THR A 51 -3.58 2.48 4.42
N GLY A 52 -2.88 3.32 3.67
CA GLY A 52 -1.53 3.07 3.18
C GLY A 52 -0.49 3.86 3.98
N ILE A 53 0.54 3.19 4.48
CA ILE A 53 1.58 3.82 5.32
C ILE A 53 2.92 3.72 4.62
N THR A 54 3.55 4.88 4.36
CA THR A 54 4.91 4.95 3.85
C THR A 54 5.82 5.73 4.79
N GLY A 55 7.09 5.58 4.62
CA GLY A 55 8.14 6.19 5.41
C GLY A 55 9.41 5.34 5.37
N THR A 56 10.54 5.87 5.83
CA THR A 56 11.77 5.08 5.98
C THR A 56 11.62 4.13 7.15
N LYS A 57 11.24 4.63 8.32
CA LYS A 57 11.12 3.89 9.58
C LYS A 57 9.70 3.97 10.13
N GLY A 58 9.34 3.01 11.00
CA GLY A 58 8.12 3.05 11.81
C GLY A 58 6.83 2.58 11.11
N LYS A 59 6.87 2.17 9.85
CA LYS A 59 5.67 1.70 9.12
C LYS A 59 4.94 0.57 9.84
N THR A 60 5.65 -0.47 10.18
CA THR A 60 5.12 -1.66 10.88
C THR A 60 4.50 -1.29 12.22
N THR A 61 5.26 -0.57 13.05
CA THR A 61 4.77 -0.12 14.37
C THR A 61 3.50 0.69 14.24
N THR A 62 3.47 1.66 13.30
CA THR A 62 2.28 2.50 13.05
C THR A 62 1.11 1.66 12.55
N ALA A 63 1.34 0.69 11.66
CA ALA A 63 0.29 -0.19 11.15
C ALA A 63 -0.39 -0.98 12.27
N TYR A 64 0.41 -1.53 13.21
CA TYR A 64 -0.13 -2.25 14.37
C TYR A 64 -0.86 -1.34 15.35
N TYR A 65 -0.38 -0.12 15.59
CA TYR A 65 -1.12 0.84 16.43
C TYR A 65 -2.47 1.22 15.81
N ILE A 66 -2.49 1.50 14.49
CA ILE A 66 -3.75 1.79 13.80
C ILE A 66 -4.69 0.59 13.89
N LYS A 67 -4.20 -0.63 13.60
CA LYS A 67 -5.00 -1.85 13.74
C LYS A 67 -5.56 -1.98 15.16
N ALA A 68 -4.73 -1.87 16.19
CA ALA A 68 -5.17 -2.02 17.57
C ALA A 68 -6.25 -1.01 17.98
N ILE A 69 -6.11 0.25 17.55
CA ILE A 69 -7.11 1.30 17.81
C ILE A 69 -8.43 0.98 17.08
N LEU A 70 -8.35 0.62 15.81
CA LEU A 70 -9.52 0.29 15.01
C LEU A 70 -10.21 -1.00 15.47
N ASP A 71 -9.45 -2.02 15.90
CA ASP A 71 -10.02 -3.26 16.46
C ASP A 71 -10.83 -3.00 17.72
N VAL A 72 -10.35 -2.10 18.61
CA VAL A 72 -11.12 -1.66 19.78
C VAL A 72 -12.40 -0.95 19.38
N TRP A 73 -12.34 -0.13 18.34
CA TRP A 73 -13.50 0.58 17.81
C TRP A 73 -14.52 -0.38 17.17
N GLU A 74 -14.07 -1.29 16.31
CA GLU A 74 -14.93 -2.28 15.62
C GLU A 74 -15.58 -3.25 16.62
N ARG A 75 -14.82 -3.71 17.62
CA ARG A 75 -15.33 -4.58 18.68
C ARG A 75 -16.48 -3.94 19.49
N LYS A 76 -16.39 -2.64 19.76
CA LYS A 76 -17.50 -1.89 20.42
C LYS A 76 -18.77 -1.85 19.59
N GLN A 77 -18.66 -2.04 18.28
CA GLN A 77 -19.78 -2.08 17.34
C GLN A 77 -20.18 -3.50 16.95
N GLN A 78 -19.60 -4.52 17.60
CA GLN A 78 -19.84 -5.94 17.29
C GLN A 78 -19.51 -6.27 15.82
N LYS A 79 -18.40 -5.72 15.32
CA LYS A 79 -17.88 -5.94 13.98
C LYS A 79 -16.60 -6.77 14.02
N GLU A 80 -16.22 -7.31 12.86
CA GLU A 80 -14.99 -8.06 12.66
C GLU A 80 -13.74 -7.21 12.94
N GLU A 81 -12.65 -7.87 13.35
CA GLU A 81 -11.35 -7.23 13.51
C GLU A 81 -10.85 -6.69 12.16
N THR A 82 -10.03 -5.65 12.22
CA THR A 82 -9.50 -5.00 11.02
C THR A 82 -8.38 -5.82 10.38
N GLY A 83 -8.23 -5.70 9.06
CA GLY A 83 -7.17 -6.36 8.32
C GLY A 83 -5.83 -5.62 8.40
N ILE A 84 -4.75 -6.37 8.18
CA ILE A 84 -3.39 -5.82 8.10
C ILE A 84 -2.56 -6.54 7.02
N LEU A 85 -1.81 -5.77 6.21
CA LEU A 85 -0.74 -6.25 5.35
C LEU A 85 0.55 -5.57 5.79
N SER A 86 1.38 -6.28 6.55
CA SER A 86 2.61 -5.73 7.15
C SER A 86 3.85 -6.50 6.70
N SER A 87 5.02 -6.07 7.19
CA SER A 87 6.26 -6.81 6.99
C SER A 87 6.42 -8.01 7.94
N VAL A 88 5.54 -8.17 8.91
CA VAL A 88 5.55 -9.25 9.91
C VAL A 88 4.54 -10.32 9.53
N ASP A 89 3.29 -9.93 9.38
CA ASP A 89 2.20 -10.82 9.06
C ASP A 89 1.14 -10.16 8.17
N ILE A 90 0.26 -11.00 7.66
CA ILE A 90 -0.91 -10.66 6.89
C ILE A 90 -2.13 -11.24 7.58
N TYR A 91 -3.17 -10.43 7.76
CA TYR A 91 -4.49 -10.88 8.19
C TYR A 91 -5.57 -10.17 7.36
N ASP A 92 -6.43 -10.95 6.72
CA ASP A 92 -7.50 -10.44 5.85
C ASP A 92 -8.90 -10.99 6.20
N GLY A 93 -9.02 -11.61 7.37
CA GLY A 93 -10.27 -12.22 7.83
C GLY A 93 -10.49 -13.65 7.35
N LYS A 94 -9.84 -14.09 6.29
CA LYS A 94 -9.85 -15.47 5.80
C LYS A 94 -8.50 -16.16 5.98
N GLU A 95 -7.43 -15.40 5.79
CA GLU A 95 -6.05 -15.87 5.85
C GLU A 95 -5.30 -15.12 6.94
N GLN A 96 -4.45 -15.86 7.66
CA GLN A 96 -3.46 -15.32 8.59
C GLN A 96 -2.14 -16.03 8.33
N GLU A 97 -1.15 -15.31 7.83
CA GLU A 97 0.14 -15.88 7.48
C GLU A 97 1.30 -14.91 7.73
N PRO A 98 2.52 -15.43 7.97
CA PRO A 98 3.72 -14.61 8.00
C PRO A 98 3.94 -13.91 6.65
N ALA A 99 4.31 -12.65 6.69
CA ALA A 99 4.57 -11.89 5.49
C ALA A 99 5.88 -12.34 4.81
N LYS A 100 5.85 -12.45 3.49
CA LYS A 100 7.05 -12.75 2.68
C LYS A 100 7.78 -11.48 2.26
N MET A 101 7.10 -10.35 2.26
CA MET A 101 7.65 -9.03 1.92
C MET A 101 6.78 -7.93 2.52
N THR A 102 7.35 -6.73 2.68
CA THR A 102 6.66 -5.59 3.29
C THR A 102 5.35 -5.20 2.58
N THR A 103 5.33 -5.26 1.27
CA THR A 103 4.16 -4.98 0.45
C THR A 103 4.04 -6.10 -0.59
N PRO A 104 3.01 -6.91 -0.58
CA PRO A 104 2.83 -8.02 -1.52
C PRO A 104 2.81 -7.58 -3.00
N GLU A 105 2.87 -8.52 -3.92
CA GLU A 105 2.64 -8.27 -5.34
C GLU A 105 1.17 -7.92 -5.60
N ALA A 106 0.89 -7.23 -6.71
CA ALA A 106 -0.43 -6.68 -7.00
C ALA A 106 -1.55 -7.73 -6.93
N ILE A 107 -1.31 -8.93 -7.46
CA ILE A 107 -2.30 -10.01 -7.46
C ILE A 107 -2.65 -10.43 -6.01
N GLU A 108 -1.64 -10.54 -5.15
CA GLU A 108 -1.84 -10.90 -3.74
C GLU A 108 -2.57 -9.78 -2.97
N ILE A 109 -2.19 -8.51 -3.21
CA ILE A 109 -2.89 -7.37 -2.59
C ILE A 109 -4.38 -7.40 -2.91
N HIS A 110 -4.75 -7.55 -4.19
CA HIS A 110 -6.16 -7.58 -4.59
C HIS A 110 -6.89 -8.82 -4.05
N ARG A 111 -6.21 -9.98 -3.94
CA ARG A 111 -6.75 -11.17 -3.29
C ARG A 111 -7.09 -10.91 -1.82
N HIS A 112 -6.17 -10.28 -1.07
CA HIS A 112 -6.40 -9.94 0.33
C HIS A 112 -7.49 -8.89 0.52
N ILE A 113 -7.59 -7.89 -0.37
CA ILE A 113 -8.70 -6.92 -0.35
C ILE A 113 -10.04 -7.63 -0.59
N ARG A 114 -10.10 -8.58 -1.52
CA ARG A 114 -11.31 -9.38 -1.76
C ARG A 114 -11.65 -10.24 -0.57
N ASN A 115 -10.68 -10.93 0.02
CA ASN A 115 -10.87 -11.73 1.21
C ASN A 115 -11.42 -10.89 2.38
N ALA A 116 -10.84 -9.69 2.59
CA ALA A 116 -11.29 -8.76 3.62
C ALA A 116 -12.75 -8.33 3.40
N ALA A 117 -13.12 -8.01 2.17
CA ALA A 117 -14.50 -7.67 1.84
C ALA A 117 -15.48 -8.82 2.10
N ASP A 118 -15.12 -10.03 1.66
CA ASP A 118 -15.95 -11.22 1.84
C ASP A 118 -16.06 -11.64 3.32
N ALA A 119 -15.05 -11.35 4.14
CA ALA A 119 -15.06 -11.56 5.59
C ALA A 119 -15.79 -10.45 6.37
N GLY A 120 -16.25 -9.38 5.70
CA GLY A 120 -16.92 -8.25 6.34
C GLY A 120 -15.98 -7.28 7.05
N ILE A 121 -14.69 -7.35 6.79
CA ILE A 121 -13.69 -6.38 7.29
C ILE A 121 -13.93 -5.03 6.64
N ARG A 122 -14.01 -3.98 7.46
CA ARG A 122 -14.27 -2.61 7.01
C ARG A 122 -12.99 -1.80 6.76
N TYR A 123 -11.93 -2.09 7.50
CA TYR A 123 -10.66 -1.35 7.46
C TYR A 123 -9.49 -2.30 7.24
N LEU A 124 -8.67 -1.99 6.27
CA LEU A 124 -7.43 -2.71 5.97
C LEU A 124 -6.26 -1.73 5.97
N THR A 125 -5.32 -1.94 6.88
CA THR A 125 -4.10 -1.14 6.98
C THR A 125 -2.96 -1.86 6.29
N MET A 126 -2.20 -1.16 5.44
CA MET A 126 -1.07 -1.79 4.75
C MET A 126 0.19 -0.91 4.76
N GLU A 127 1.33 -1.56 4.90
CA GLU A 127 2.62 -0.94 4.65
C GLU A 127 2.84 -0.78 3.14
N VAL A 128 3.23 0.42 2.71
CA VAL A 128 3.53 0.74 1.32
C VAL A 128 4.99 1.12 1.19
N SER A 129 5.81 0.16 0.74
CA SER A 129 7.24 0.37 0.53
C SER A 129 7.50 1.24 -0.70
N SER A 130 8.67 1.88 -0.74
CA SER A 130 9.10 2.65 -1.92
C SER A 130 9.21 1.78 -3.17
N GLN A 131 9.66 0.54 -3.03
CA GLN A 131 9.69 -0.42 -4.14
C GLN A 131 8.30 -0.77 -4.65
N ALA A 132 7.30 -0.94 -3.76
CA ALA A 132 5.93 -1.21 -4.18
C ALA A 132 5.36 -0.07 -5.03
N LEU A 133 5.68 1.17 -4.68
CA LEU A 133 5.31 2.36 -5.44
C LEU A 133 6.09 2.45 -6.76
N LYS A 134 7.42 2.28 -6.73
CA LYS A 134 8.29 2.28 -7.92
C LYS A 134 7.86 1.21 -8.93
N TYR A 135 7.63 -0.01 -8.45
CA TYR A 135 7.24 -1.16 -9.27
C TYR A 135 5.73 -1.30 -9.47
N LYS A 136 4.96 -0.28 -9.06
CA LYS A 136 3.52 -0.16 -9.34
C LYS A 136 2.65 -1.27 -8.74
N ARG A 137 3.10 -1.95 -7.67
CA ARG A 137 2.34 -3.02 -7.03
C ARG A 137 0.98 -2.54 -6.49
N VAL A 138 0.93 -1.28 -6.02
CA VAL A 138 -0.28 -0.64 -5.47
C VAL A 138 -0.98 0.28 -6.46
N ARG A 139 -0.59 0.25 -7.75
CA ARG A 139 -1.19 1.12 -8.75
C ARG A 139 -2.69 0.85 -8.91
N GLY A 140 -3.48 1.92 -8.91
CA GLY A 140 -4.93 1.86 -9.08
C GLY A 140 -5.70 1.64 -7.78
N LEU A 141 -5.04 1.31 -6.68
CA LEU A 141 -5.69 1.34 -5.37
C LEU A 141 -6.06 2.78 -5.02
N LYS A 142 -7.16 2.93 -4.31
CA LYS A 142 -7.60 4.20 -3.74
C LYS A 142 -7.47 4.11 -2.23
N PHE A 143 -6.47 4.79 -1.67
CA PHE A 143 -6.32 4.87 -0.21
C PHE A 143 -7.23 5.94 0.36
N ASP A 144 -8.11 5.57 1.30
CA ASP A 144 -8.87 6.55 2.07
C ASP A 144 -7.94 7.43 2.88
N VAL A 145 -6.89 6.83 3.46
CA VAL A 145 -5.85 7.52 4.21
C VAL A 145 -4.48 7.08 3.72
N GLY A 146 -3.63 8.03 3.35
CA GLY A 146 -2.22 7.81 3.04
C GLY A 146 -1.33 8.53 4.05
N VAL A 147 -0.53 7.78 4.79
CA VAL A 147 0.33 8.29 5.86
C VAL A 147 1.77 8.35 5.40
N PHE A 148 2.41 9.51 5.53
CA PHE A 148 3.83 9.71 5.32
C PHE A 148 4.51 10.00 6.65
N LEU A 149 5.26 9.02 7.17
CA LEU A 149 5.83 9.09 8.52
C LEU A 149 7.12 9.91 8.57
N ASN A 150 8.07 9.59 7.70
CA ASN A 150 9.40 10.20 7.70
C ASN A 150 10.18 9.81 6.45
N ILE A 151 11.27 10.53 6.20
CA ILE A 151 12.23 10.23 5.16
C ILE A 151 13.66 10.44 5.69
N SER A 152 14.54 9.49 5.40
CA SER A 152 15.98 9.57 5.57
C SER A 152 16.65 8.72 4.51
N GLU A 153 17.95 8.88 4.30
CA GLU A 153 18.69 8.03 3.37
C GLU A 153 18.60 6.57 3.78
N ASP A 154 18.09 5.74 2.87
CA ASP A 154 17.95 4.30 3.01
C ASP A 154 17.64 3.68 1.64
N HIS A 155 17.83 2.37 1.48
CA HIS A 155 17.47 1.64 0.25
C HIS A 155 18.13 2.17 -1.05
N ILE A 156 19.27 2.85 -0.95
CA ILE A 156 20.04 3.31 -2.12
C ILE A 156 21.02 2.20 -2.50
N SER A 157 20.66 1.46 -3.53
CA SER A 157 21.46 0.34 -4.05
C SER A 157 21.11 0.09 -5.53
N PRO A 158 21.98 -0.56 -6.30
CA PRO A 158 21.71 -0.87 -7.71
C PRO A 158 20.44 -1.70 -7.94
N CYS A 159 19.98 -2.44 -6.94
CA CYS A 159 18.80 -3.29 -7.04
C CYS A 159 17.51 -2.63 -6.54
N GLU A 160 17.58 -1.47 -5.89
CA GLU A 160 16.44 -0.82 -5.27
C GLU A 160 16.18 0.58 -5.86
N HIS A 161 16.91 1.58 -5.38
CA HIS A 161 16.79 2.95 -5.86
C HIS A 161 18.16 3.48 -6.30
N GLU A 162 18.17 4.18 -7.45
CA GLU A 162 19.40 4.72 -8.04
C GLU A 162 20.04 5.82 -7.15
N ASN A 163 19.20 6.58 -6.47
CA ASN A 163 19.61 7.68 -5.59
C ASN A 163 18.47 8.06 -4.65
N PHE A 164 18.75 9.00 -3.72
CA PHE A 164 17.78 9.50 -2.76
C PHE A 164 16.54 10.12 -3.43
N GLU A 165 16.71 10.81 -4.55
CA GLU A 165 15.60 11.44 -5.25
C GLU A 165 14.63 10.41 -5.84
N ASP A 166 15.14 9.32 -6.44
CA ASP A 166 14.31 8.20 -6.90
C ASP A 166 13.57 7.52 -5.74
N TYR A 167 14.25 7.32 -4.62
CA TYR A 167 13.65 6.77 -3.41
C TYR A 167 12.53 7.66 -2.86
N PHE A 168 12.82 8.95 -2.70
CA PHE A 168 11.89 9.92 -2.13
C PHE A 168 10.67 10.16 -3.03
N THR A 169 10.89 10.41 -4.33
CA THR A 169 9.80 10.63 -5.28
C THR A 169 8.91 9.40 -5.43
N SER A 170 9.49 8.20 -5.33
CA SER A 170 8.70 6.97 -5.29
C SER A 170 7.71 6.98 -4.13
N LYS A 171 8.15 7.34 -2.90
CA LYS A 171 7.26 7.43 -1.73
C LYS A 171 6.21 8.54 -1.88
N LEU A 172 6.57 9.70 -2.40
CA LEU A 172 5.63 10.80 -2.63
C LEU A 172 4.49 10.41 -3.57
N SER A 173 4.73 9.44 -4.45
CA SER A 173 3.70 8.97 -5.39
C SER A 173 2.49 8.31 -4.71
N LEU A 174 2.56 7.94 -3.42
CA LEU A 174 1.43 7.47 -2.64
C LEU A 174 0.27 8.47 -2.66
N PHE A 175 0.57 9.76 -2.57
CA PHE A 175 -0.45 10.80 -2.51
C PHE A 175 -1.29 10.91 -3.78
N LYS A 176 -0.80 10.44 -4.93
CA LYS A 176 -1.56 10.44 -6.20
C LYS A 176 -2.80 9.54 -6.19
N GLN A 177 -2.89 8.65 -5.21
CA GLN A 177 -4.00 7.71 -5.04
C GLN A 177 -4.54 7.69 -3.60
N THR A 178 -4.38 8.84 -2.91
CA THR A 178 -4.79 9.04 -1.51
C THR A 178 -5.87 10.11 -1.43
N ARG A 179 -6.95 9.84 -0.70
CA ARG A 179 -8.02 10.80 -0.44
C ARG A 179 -7.65 11.77 0.69
N VAL A 180 -7.22 11.25 1.84
CA VAL A 180 -6.77 12.05 2.99
C VAL A 180 -5.29 11.77 3.23
N ALA A 181 -4.44 12.76 3.05
CA ALA A 181 -3.00 12.65 3.32
C ALA A 181 -2.70 13.02 4.78
N CYS A 182 -2.03 12.12 5.52
CA CYS A 182 -1.51 12.39 6.85
C CYS A 182 0.01 12.60 6.77
N VAL A 183 0.50 13.78 7.16
CA VAL A 183 1.90 14.20 7.00
C VAL A 183 2.52 14.55 8.33
N ASN A 184 3.69 13.95 8.62
CA ASN A 184 4.48 14.28 9.79
C ASN A 184 5.31 15.56 9.55
N LEU A 185 5.08 16.60 10.37
CA LEU A 185 5.83 17.86 10.30
C LEU A 185 7.23 17.79 10.94
N ASP A 186 7.52 16.73 11.69
CA ASP A 186 8.85 16.50 12.25
C ASP A 186 9.79 15.76 11.27
N SER A 187 9.28 15.37 10.09
CA SER A 187 10.06 14.68 9.07
C SER A 187 11.07 15.62 8.40
N ALA A 188 12.23 15.11 8.02
CA ALA A 188 13.07 15.75 7.02
C ALA A 188 12.25 15.96 5.72
N GLU A 189 12.63 16.93 4.90
CA GLU A 189 11.97 17.24 3.62
C GLU A 189 10.45 17.57 3.75
N LYS A 190 9.98 17.98 4.93
CA LYS A 190 8.55 18.21 5.22
C LYS A 190 7.87 19.14 4.22
N GLU A 191 8.55 20.18 3.76
CA GLU A 191 8.01 21.14 2.79
C GLU A 191 7.68 20.47 1.44
N ARG A 192 8.56 19.57 0.99
CA ARG A 192 8.37 18.81 -0.25
C ARG A 192 7.25 17.77 -0.06
N ILE A 193 7.18 17.13 1.11
CA ILE A 193 6.12 16.17 1.44
C ILE A 193 4.77 16.90 1.47
N LEU A 194 4.67 18.05 2.15
CA LEU A 194 3.47 18.89 2.17
C LEU A 194 3.07 19.38 0.78
N SER A 195 4.03 19.80 -0.03
CA SER A 195 3.76 20.22 -1.41
C SER A 195 3.15 19.07 -2.23
N ALA A 196 3.73 17.87 -2.13
CA ALA A 196 3.24 16.69 -2.85
C ALA A 196 1.88 16.21 -2.33
N SER A 197 1.58 16.36 -1.03
CA SER A 197 0.34 15.91 -0.42
C SER A 197 -0.88 16.74 -0.82
N ARG A 198 -0.69 17.97 -1.35
CA ARG A 198 -1.78 18.86 -1.79
C ARG A 198 -2.64 18.32 -2.94
N ILE A 199 -2.20 17.25 -3.59
CA ILE A 199 -3.01 16.55 -4.60
C ILE A 199 -4.17 15.75 -3.97
N ALA A 200 -4.08 15.40 -2.68
CA ALA A 200 -5.15 14.76 -1.94
C ALA A 200 -6.30 15.75 -1.67
N GLU A 201 -7.51 15.23 -1.47
CA GLU A 201 -8.69 16.05 -1.18
C GLU A 201 -8.56 16.80 0.16
N ARG A 202 -7.84 16.20 1.11
CA ARG A 202 -7.58 16.77 2.43
C ARG A 202 -6.17 16.40 2.89
N VAL A 203 -5.50 17.36 3.53
CA VAL A 203 -4.24 17.13 4.23
C VAL A 203 -4.49 17.31 5.72
N VAL A 204 -4.00 16.37 6.53
CA VAL A 204 -3.98 16.42 7.99
C VAL A 204 -2.52 16.30 8.41
N THR A 205 -2.06 17.21 9.22
CA THR A 205 -0.68 17.25 9.71
C THR A 205 -0.59 16.76 11.15
N PHE A 206 0.50 16.09 11.49
CA PHE A 206 0.80 15.71 12.86
C PHE A 206 2.28 15.94 13.15
N GLY A 207 2.63 16.06 14.44
CA GLY A 207 4.02 16.29 14.85
C GLY A 207 4.12 16.86 16.25
N THR A 208 5.37 17.09 16.68
CA THR A 208 5.70 17.69 17.97
C THR A 208 6.18 19.13 17.83
N THR A 209 6.53 19.53 16.62
CA THR A 209 7.05 20.86 16.28
C THR A 209 6.15 21.58 15.28
N GLY A 210 6.25 22.90 15.25
CA GLY A 210 5.40 23.70 14.36
C GLY A 210 3.98 23.87 14.91
N ALA A 211 3.00 23.95 14.04
CA ALA A 211 1.58 24.05 14.39
C ALA A 211 0.77 23.00 13.59
N PRO A 212 0.96 21.69 13.89
CA PRO A 212 0.22 20.63 13.21
C PRO A 212 -1.26 20.62 13.63
N ASP A 213 -2.10 19.99 12.79
CA ASP A 213 -3.51 19.75 13.13
C ASP A 213 -3.66 18.81 14.35
N ILE A 214 -2.73 17.85 14.49
CA ILE A 214 -2.65 16.93 15.63
C ILE A 214 -1.28 17.12 16.28
N TRP A 215 -1.27 17.72 17.45
CA TRP A 215 -0.06 18.09 18.14
C TRP A 215 0.27 17.12 19.29
N GLY A 216 1.43 16.48 19.19
CA GLY A 216 2.02 15.72 20.29
C GLY A 216 2.81 16.64 21.20
N HIS A 217 2.39 16.76 22.47
CA HIS A 217 3.07 17.58 23.50
C HIS A 217 3.19 16.78 24.80
N ASP A 218 4.05 17.26 25.70
CA ASP A 218 4.30 16.64 27.00
C ASP A 218 4.67 15.15 26.90
N ILE A 219 5.53 14.82 25.90
CA ILE A 219 6.01 13.46 25.68
C ILE A 219 7.15 13.20 26.65
N GLU A 220 6.92 12.32 27.64
CA GLU A 220 7.94 11.80 28.55
C GLU A 220 8.53 10.51 27.97
N MET A 221 9.88 10.37 27.98
CA MET A 221 10.63 9.19 27.53
C MET A 221 11.21 8.42 28.70
#